data_dd8b74dfba54403ed02a6f8c2707366c
#
_entry.id   dd8b74dfba54403ed02a6f8c2707366c
#
_cell.length_a   1.000
_cell.length_b   1.000
_cell.length_c   1.000
_cell.angle_alpha   90.00
_cell.angle_beta   90.00
_cell.angle_gamma   90.00
#
_symmetry.space_group_name_H-M   'P 1'
#
loop_
_entity.id
_entity.type
_entity.pdbx_description
1 polymer ?
#
loop_
_entity_poly.entity_id
_entity_poly.type
_entity_poly.pdbx_seq_one_letter_code
_entity_poly.pdbx_strand_id
1 'polypeptide(L)'
;MVCTEMVSSQALVRKHKKTYNIMKNEAAEKPVSIQLFGADPVQMGEAAALVEEAGADFIDLNCGCPVKKVTKNKAGSALLCDPDRAGEVVSAMVRSVRKPVTVKMRTGWDTIGKGGAEHFARTVEDAGASAITVHGRTRHDFFSGGVDLETIALVKQAVSVPVMGNGSVLTPFDAIEMIEATGVDGLMIGRGAIGNPWIFSRLNHWLKTGEMPSPPSLAEKKEMVLVHLRDLTESLGERQAVLHSRKHLAAYTKGFPASAAFREMVNRIESISSVMEAAAEFFEQATLDRVSGASGGLHAA
;
A
#
# COMPACT_ATOMS: atom_id res chain seq x y z
N MET A 1 -2.59 -10.04 3.79
CA MET A 1 -1.13 -9.82 3.62
C MET A 1 -0.84 -8.33 3.67
N VAL A 2 0.17 -7.95 4.43
CA VAL A 2 0.67 -6.56 4.47
C VAL A 2 2.04 -6.48 3.80
N CYS A 3 2.41 -5.28 3.31
CA CYS A 3 3.70 -5.04 2.67
C CYS A 3 4.40 -3.89 3.41
N THR A 4 5.68 -4.04 3.72
CA THR A 4 6.46 -3.01 4.40
C THR A 4 6.74 -1.80 3.50
N GLU A 5 7.26 -0.73 4.09
CA GLU A 5 7.97 0.29 3.34
C GLU A 5 9.20 -0.31 2.64
N MET A 6 9.71 0.41 1.62
CA MET A 6 10.85 -0.07 0.84
C MET A 6 12.15 -0.08 1.66
N VAL A 7 12.83 -1.22 1.68
CA VAL A 7 14.11 -1.45 2.34
C VAL A 7 15.23 -1.41 1.31
N SER A 8 16.25 -0.58 1.55
CA SER A 8 17.45 -0.54 0.70
C SER A 8 18.32 -1.77 0.91
N SER A 9 18.56 -2.56 -0.15
CA SER A 9 19.49 -3.69 -0.10
C SER A 9 20.87 -3.28 0.39
N GLN A 10 21.41 -2.17 -0.11
CA GLN A 10 22.71 -1.65 0.28
C GLN A 10 22.77 -1.27 1.77
N ALA A 11 21.73 -0.63 2.30
CA ALA A 11 21.68 -0.24 3.71
C ALA A 11 21.49 -1.47 4.62
N LEU A 12 20.77 -2.48 4.14
CA LEU A 12 20.54 -3.72 4.88
C LEU A 12 21.82 -4.55 5.02
N VAL A 13 22.52 -4.80 3.91
CA VAL A 13 23.80 -5.53 3.88
C VAL A 13 24.87 -4.82 4.73
N ARG A 14 24.85 -3.48 4.76
CA ARG A 14 25.71 -2.67 5.64
C ARG A 14 25.24 -2.60 7.09
N LYS A 15 24.23 -3.36 7.49
CA LYS A 15 23.69 -3.48 8.86
C LYS A 15 23.24 -2.13 9.47
N HIS A 16 22.61 -1.27 8.65
CA HIS A 16 22.16 0.05 9.13
C HIS A 16 20.94 -0.10 10.05
N LYS A 17 21.05 0.28 11.33
CA LYS A 17 20.02 0.07 12.38
C LYS A 17 18.61 0.54 11.98
N LYS A 18 18.48 1.71 11.33
CA LYS A 18 17.17 2.24 10.90
C LYS A 18 16.48 1.34 9.88
N THR A 19 17.25 0.63 9.04
CA THR A 19 16.73 -0.27 8.02
C THR A 19 16.10 -1.51 8.66
N TYR A 20 16.71 -2.04 9.73
CA TYR A 20 16.14 -3.16 10.48
C TYR A 20 14.81 -2.83 11.17
N ASN A 21 14.61 -1.57 11.58
CA ASN A 21 13.33 -1.16 12.19
C ASN A 21 12.16 -1.19 11.20
N ILE A 22 12.41 -1.00 9.89
CA ILE A 22 11.37 -1.08 8.85
C ILE A 22 10.89 -2.52 8.65
N MET A 23 11.75 -3.50 8.93
CA MET A 23 11.43 -4.93 8.75
C MET A 23 10.73 -5.56 9.96
N LYS A 24 10.67 -4.85 11.11
CA LYS A 24 9.96 -5.36 12.28
C LYS A 24 8.49 -5.56 11.93
N ASN A 25 7.99 -6.72 12.30
CA ASN A 25 6.59 -7.09 12.10
C ASN A 25 6.09 -7.87 13.31
N GLU A 26 4.79 -7.87 13.50
CA GLU A 26 4.13 -8.60 14.58
C GLU A 26 3.34 -9.80 14.02
N ALA A 27 3.02 -10.74 14.88
CA ALA A 27 2.26 -11.93 14.49
C ALA A 27 0.88 -11.59 13.87
N ALA A 28 0.26 -10.50 14.32
CA ALA A 28 -1.02 -10.04 13.79
C ALA A 28 -0.94 -9.48 12.36
N GLU A 29 0.25 -9.08 11.90
CA GLU A 29 0.46 -8.56 10.54
C GLU A 29 0.67 -9.65 9.49
N LYS A 30 0.89 -10.90 9.93
CA LYS A 30 1.16 -12.01 9.02
C LYS A 30 -0.05 -12.41 8.16
N PRO A 31 0.19 -12.83 6.90
CA PRO A 31 1.48 -12.92 6.24
C PRO A 31 2.03 -11.54 5.84
N VAL A 32 3.35 -11.35 5.99
CA VAL A 32 4.04 -10.10 5.71
C VAL A 32 4.98 -10.24 4.51
N SER A 33 4.91 -9.27 3.60
CA SER A 33 5.84 -9.09 2.49
C SER A 33 6.82 -7.96 2.81
N ILE A 34 8.12 -8.24 2.81
CA ILE A 34 9.15 -7.21 2.98
C ILE A 34 9.68 -6.80 1.61
N GLN A 35 9.52 -5.51 1.27
CA GLN A 35 9.87 -4.99 -0.03
C GLN A 35 11.30 -4.45 -0.07
N LEU A 36 12.13 -5.02 -0.93
CA LEU A 36 13.50 -4.60 -1.19
C LEU A 36 13.60 -3.70 -2.43
N PHE A 37 14.57 -2.79 -2.46
CA PHE A 37 14.99 -2.12 -3.69
C PHE A 37 16.51 -2.12 -3.83
N GLY A 38 16.97 -2.37 -5.04
CA GLY A 38 18.37 -2.45 -5.47
C GLY A 38 18.43 -2.85 -6.92
N ALA A 39 19.64 -2.86 -7.51
CA ALA A 39 19.87 -3.26 -8.89
C ALA A 39 21.13 -4.16 -9.04
N ASP A 40 21.83 -4.43 -7.96
CA ASP A 40 22.96 -5.34 -7.95
C ASP A 40 22.50 -6.75 -7.56
N PRO A 41 22.62 -7.77 -8.42
CA PRO A 41 22.09 -9.10 -8.16
C PRO A 41 22.69 -9.77 -6.92
N VAL A 42 24.00 -9.63 -6.70
CA VAL A 42 24.69 -10.24 -5.56
C VAL A 42 24.17 -9.63 -4.26
N GLN A 43 24.14 -8.31 -4.19
CA GLN A 43 23.65 -7.58 -3.02
C GLN A 43 22.17 -7.82 -2.77
N MET A 44 21.36 -8.00 -3.82
CA MET A 44 19.93 -8.29 -3.67
C MET A 44 19.70 -9.72 -3.15
N GLY A 45 20.49 -10.69 -3.58
CA GLY A 45 20.48 -12.04 -3.02
C GLY A 45 20.84 -12.06 -1.54
N GLU A 46 21.91 -11.37 -1.13
CA GLU A 46 22.30 -11.23 0.28
C GLU A 46 21.21 -10.54 1.10
N ALA A 47 20.63 -9.47 0.57
CA ALA A 47 19.54 -8.75 1.24
C ALA A 47 18.27 -9.60 1.37
N ALA A 48 17.95 -10.42 0.38
CA ALA A 48 16.80 -11.34 0.42
C ALA A 48 16.97 -12.38 1.53
N ALA A 49 18.16 -12.97 1.69
CA ALA A 49 18.44 -13.90 2.78
C ALA A 49 18.27 -13.25 4.16
N LEU A 50 18.77 -12.02 4.35
CA LEU A 50 18.59 -11.28 5.61
C LEU A 50 17.10 -10.96 5.90
N VAL A 51 16.30 -10.73 4.86
CA VAL A 51 14.85 -10.49 4.97
C VAL A 51 14.11 -11.77 5.34
N GLU A 52 14.50 -12.92 4.78
CA GLU A 52 13.96 -14.23 5.17
C GLU A 52 14.26 -14.54 6.64
N GLU A 53 15.51 -14.31 7.09
CA GLU A 53 15.91 -14.46 8.49
C GLU A 53 15.13 -13.55 9.44
N ALA A 54 14.75 -12.35 8.98
CA ALA A 54 13.90 -11.42 9.73
C ALA A 54 12.42 -11.86 9.82
N GLY A 55 12.05 -12.99 9.22
CA GLY A 55 10.74 -13.60 9.35
C GLY A 55 9.71 -13.15 8.31
N ALA A 56 10.14 -12.64 7.14
CA ALA A 56 9.27 -12.38 6.02
C ALA A 56 8.56 -13.66 5.52
N ASP A 57 7.30 -13.55 5.13
CA ASP A 57 6.58 -14.62 4.47
C ASP A 57 6.72 -14.54 2.94
N PHE A 58 6.91 -13.31 2.42
CA PHE A 58 7.22 -13.00 1.02
C PHE A 58 8.33 -11.96 0.96
N ILE A 59 9.12 -12.01 -0.10
CA ILE A 59 10.19 -11.04 -0.36
C ILE A 59 9.89 -10.37 -1.69
N ASP A 60 9.64 -9.05 -1.66
CA ASP A 60 9.19 -8.31 -2.84
C ASP A 60 10.28 -7.43 -3.42
N LEU A 61 10.46 -7.46 -4.74
CA LEU A 61 11.35 -6.56 -5.48
C LEU A 61 10.57 -5.34 -5.95
N ASN A 62 11.02 -4.15 -5.55
CA ASN A 62 10.46 -2.90 -6.05
C ASN A 62 11.02 -2.54 -7.43
N CYS A 63 10.17 -2.59 -8.45
CA CYS A 63 10.40 -2.10 -9.82
C CYS A 63 9.47 -0.94 -10.18
N GLY A 64 8.96 -0.19 -9.19
CA GLY A 64 7.96 0.86 -9.44
C GLY A 64 8.28 2.25 -8.85
N CYS A 65 9.25 2.37 -7.94
CA CYS A 65 9.55 3.63 -7.28
C CYS A 65 10.13 4.67 -8.26
N PRO A 66 9.46 5.84 -8.45
CA PRO A 66 9.90 6.85 -9.41
C PRO A 66 10.91 7.84 -8.85
N VAL A 67 11.24 7.77 -7.56
CA VAL A 67 12.04 8.76 -6.85
C VAL A 67 13.47 8.82 -7.37
N LYS A 68 13.98 10.00 -7.71
CA LYS A 68 15.32 10.21 -8.27
C LYS A 68 16.44 9.56 -7.46
N LYS A 69 16.35 9.58 -6.11
CA LYS A 69 17.35 8.95 -5.22
C LYS A 69 17.45 7.42 -5.46
N VAL A 70 16.36 6.77 -5.85
CA VAL A 70 16.31 5.34 -6.16
C VAL A 70 16.76 5.09 -7.61
N THR A 71 16.15 5.82 -8.56
CA THR A 71 16.38 5.58 -10.00
C THR A 71 17.79 5.95 -10.47
N LYS A 72 18.47 6.91 -9.83
CA LYS A 72 19.89 7.20 -10.10
C LYS A 72 20.81 5.99 -9.87
N ASN A 73 20.42 5.08 -8.98
CA ASN A 73 21.14 3.84 -8.69
C ASN A 73 20.63 2.66 -9.55
N LYS A 74 19.97 2.93 -10.67
CA LYS A 74 19.36 1.95 -11.57
C LYS A 74 18.32 1.03 -10.92
N ALA A 75 17.82 1.37 -9.71
CA ALA A 75 16.85 0.61 -8.94
C ALA A 75 15.44 1.18 -9.08
N GLY A 76 14.45 0.49 -8.53
CA GLY A 76 13.04 0.88 -8.61
C GLY A 76 12.55 0.88 -10.05
N SER A 77 11.83 1.92 -10.47
CA SER A 77 11.29 1.98 -11.83
C SER A 77 12.35 2.02 -12.94
N ALA A 78 13.63 2.30 -12.62
CA ALA A 78 14.70 2.26 -13.60
C ALA A 78 14.97 0.83 -14.12
N LEU A 79 14.64 -0.21 -13.36
CA LEU A 79 14.71 -1.61 -13.81
C LEU A 79 13.76 -1.90 -14.97
N LEU A 80 12.67 -1.15 -15.13
CA LEU A 80 11.76 -1.29 -16.29
C LEU A 80 12.45 -0.98 -17.63
N CYS A 81 13.56 -0.23 -17.61
CA CYS A 81 14.37 0.07 -18.80
C CYS A 81 15.43 -1.00 -19.09
N ASP A 82 15.61 -1.98 -18.19
CA ASP A 82 16.62 -3.03 -18.27
C ASP A 82 16.03 -4.35 -17.75
N PRO A 83 15.13 -5.00 -18.54
CA PRO A 83 14.47 -6.24 -18.14
C PRO A 83 15.46 -7.37 -17.82
N ASP A 84 16.55 -7.47 -18.57
CA ASP A 84 17.58 -8.49 -18.34
C ASP A 84 18.20 -8.34 -16.95
N ARG A 85 18.54 -7.10 -16.56
CA ARG A 85 19.03 -6.80 -15.20
C ARG A 85 18.00 -7.14 -14.13
N ALA A 86 16.73 -6.84 -14.37
CA ALA A 86 15.65 -7.21 -13.45
C ALA A 86 15.55 -8.74 -13.29
N GLY A 87 15.65 -9.49 -14.39
CA GLY A 87 15.71 -10.95 -14.38
C GLY A 87 16.91 -11.50 -13.60
N GLU A 88 18.12 -10.94 -13.80
CA GLU A 88 19.30 -11.31 -13.00
C GLU A 88 19.10 -11.08 -11.50
N VAL A 89 18.51 -9.95 -11.13
CA VAL A 89 18.19 -9.60 -9.72
C VAL A 89 17.21 -10.59 -9.13
N VAL A 90 16.07 -10.84 -9.80
CA VAL A 90 15.06 -11.80 -9.34
C VAL A 90 15.66 -13.19 -9.20
N SER A 91 16.41 -13.66 -10.19
CA SER A 91 17.06 -14.96 -10.16
C SER A 91 18.06 -15.10 -9.00
N ALA A 92 18.81 -14.04 -8.69
CA ALA A 92 19.72 -14.02 -7.55
C ALA A 92 18.96 -14.09 -6.21
N MET A 93 17.86 -13.33 -6.07
CA MET A 93 16.99 -13.39 -4.88
C MET A 93 16.40 -14.79 -4.71
N VAL A 94 15.79 -15.36 -5.75
CA VAL A 94 15.17 -16.70 -5.73
C VAL A 94 16.17 -17.79 -5.30
N ARG A 95 17.40 -17.73 -5.81
CA ARG A 95 18.45 -18.71 -5.40
C ARG A 95 18.91 -18.57 -3.95
N SER A 96 18.70 -17.42 -3.34
CA SER A 96 19.20 -17.11 -2.00
C SER A 96 18.21 -17.43 -0.88
N VAL A 97 16.93 -17.71 -1.21
CA VAL A 97 15.85 -17.88 -0.23
C VAL A 97 14.95 -19.07 -0.56
N ARG A 98 14.17 -19.50 0.44
CA ARG A 98 13.11 -20.52 0.28
C ARG A 98 11.71 -19.90 0.19
N LYS A 99 11.58 -18.66 0.63
CA LYS A 99 10.32 -17.93 0.60
C LYS A 99 10.01 -17.43 -0.82
N PRO A 100 8.72 -17.29 -1.19
CA PRO A 100 8.34 -16.76 -2.49
C PRO A 100 8.90 -15.36 -2.71
N VAL A 101 9.49 -15.14 -3.89
CA VAL A 101 9.93 -13.83 -4.36
C VAL A 101 8.85 -13.25 -5.27
N THR A 102 8.41 -12.03 -5.00
CA THR A 102 7.42 -11.31 -5.79
C THR A 102 8.00 -10.04 -6.40
N VAL A 103 7.35 -9.49 -7.40
CA VAL A 103 7.81 -8.27 -8.07
C VAL A 103 6.69 -7.24 -8.13
N LYS A 104 6.96 -6.01 -7.67
CA LYS A 104 6.04 -4.90 -7.85
C LYS A 104 6.55 -3.93 -8.90
N MET A 105 5.81 -3.78 -10.01
CA MET A 105 6.19 -2.98 -11.17
C MET A 105 5.18 -1.88 -11.49
N ARG A 106 5.53 -1.03 -12.46
CA ARG A 106 4.65 -0.10 -13.17
C ARG A 106 4.47 -0.55 -14.63
N THR A 107 3.53 0.07 -15.34
CA THR A 107 3.26 -0.24 -16.76
C THR A 107 4.38 0.23 -17.70
N GLY A 108 5.34 1.02 -17.24
CA GLY A 108 6.48 1.46 -18.02
C GLY A 108 7.24 2.62 -17.38
N TRP A 109 8.32 3.04 -18.03
CA TRP A 109 9.11 4.21 -17.63
C TRP A 109 8.42 5.52 -18.04
N ASP A 110 7.93 5.59 -19.29
CA ASP A 110 7.22 6.71 -19.87
C ASP A 110 6.08 6.25 -20.79
N THR A 111 5.38 7.19 -21.43
CA THR A 111 4.25 6.87 -22.32
C THR A 111 4.65 6.18 -23.63
N ILE A 112 5.94 6.21 -23.99
CA ILE A 112 6.47 5.59 -25.22
C ILE A 112 6.72 4.11 -25.02
N GLY A 113 6.91 3.68 -23.76
CA GLY A 113 7.15 2.28 -23.38
C GLY A 113 5.91 1.39 -23.29
N LYS A 114 4.76 1.79 -23.83
CA LYS A 114 3.60 0.90 -23.95
C LYS A 114 3.96 -0.31 -24.80
N GLY A 115 3.81 -1.51 -24.24
CA GLY A 115 4.21 -2.77 -24.86
C GLY A 115 5.41 -3.46 -24.22
N GLY A 116 6.13 -2.77 -23.34
CA GLY A 116 7.25 -3.36 -22.59
C GLY A 116 6.84 -4.02 -21.28
N ALA A 117 5.61 -3.76 -20.79
CA ALA A 117 5.15 -4.28 -19.50
C ALA A 117 5.01 -5.81 -19.51
N GLU A 118 4.45 -6.37 -20.58
CA GLU A 118 4.28 -7.82 -20.77
C GLU A 118 5.63 -8.52 -20.92
N HIS A 119 6.55 -7.92 -21.67
CA HIS A 119 7.91 -8.46 -21.81
C HIS A 119 8.63 -8.46 -20.47
N PHE A 120 8.58 -7.34 -19.73
CA PHE A 120 9.16 -7.25 -18.39
C PHE A 120 8.56 -8.29 -17.44
N ALA A 121 7.24 -8.45 -17.47
CA ALA A 121 6.55 -9.42 -16.62
C ALA A 121 6.98 -10.87 -16.91
N ARG A 122 7.08 -11.25 -18.19
CA ARG A 122 7.62 -12.57 -18.60
C ARG A 122 9.06 -12.75 -18.14
N THR A 123 9.91 -11.75 -18.32
CA THR A 123 11.33 -11.84 -17.92
C THR A 123 11.48 -12.10 -16.42
N VAL A 124 10.69 -11.44 -15.57
CA VAL A 124 10.77 -11.68 -14.12
C VAL A 124 10.09 -12.98 -13.69
N GLU A 125 9.04 -13.44 -14.41
CA GLU A 125 8.45 -14.77 -14.22
C GLU A 125 9.46 -15.88 -14.57
N ASP A 126 10.10 -15.80 -15.74
CA ASP A 126 11.13 -16.75 -16.19
C ASP A 126 12.32 -16.80 -15.21
N ALA A 127 12.62 -15.68 -14.54
CA ALA A 127 13.63 -15.60 -13.49
C ALA A 127 13.19 -16.20 -12.15
N GLY A 128 11.92 -16.62 -12.01
CA GLY A 128 11.38 -17.32 -10.85
C GLY A 128 10.51 -16.46 -9.90
N ALA A 129 10.03 -15.31 -10.35
CA ALA A 129 9.04 -14.56 -9.57
C ALA A 129 7.75 -15.38 -9.38
N SER A 130 7.24 -15.44 -8.14
CA SER A 130 6.05 -16.23 -7.77
C SER A 130 4.74 -15.47 -7.90
N ALA A 131 4.79 -14.14 -7.99
CA ALA A 131 3.64 -13.27 -8.26
C ALA A 131 4.11 -11.88 -8.71
N ILE A 132 3.26 -11.16 -9.41
CA ILE A 132 3.55 -9.82 -9.92
C ILE A 132 2.45 -8.85 -9.50
N THR A 133 2.83 -7.69 -8.98
CA THR A 133 1.89 -6.58 -8.73
C THR A 133 2.12 -5.48 -9.75
N VAL A 134 1.08 -5.08 -10.49
CA VAL A 134 1.17 -4.06 -11.55
C VAL A 134 0.46 -2.78 -11.11
N HIS A 135 1.20 -1.69 -10.98
CA HIS A 135 0.61 -0.37 -10.84
C HIS A 135 0.30 0.19 -12.23
N GLY A 136 -0.98 0.41 -12.52
CA GLY A 136 -1.50 0.87 -13.82
C GLY A 136 -1.12 2.31 -14.17
N ARG A 137 0.11 2.71 -13.92
CA ARG A 137 0.71 4.01 -14.30
C ARG A 137 2.16 3.84 -14.65
N THR A 138 2.65 4.66 -15.59
CA THR A 138 4.08 4.73 -15.89
C THR A 138 4.84 5.45 -14.78
N ARG A 139 6.16 5.41 -14.82
CA ARG A 139 7.01 6.20 -13.91
C ARG A 139 6.79 7.69 -14.10
N HIS A 140 6.55 8.12 -15.34
CA HIS A 140 6.33 9.53 -15.66
C HIS A 140 5.04 10.10 -15.04
N ASP A 141 3.98 9.30 -14.98
CA ASP A 141 2.68 9.72 -14.45
C ASP A 141 2.70 9.94 -12.93
N PHE A 142 3.66 9.40 -12.22
CA PHE A 142 3.70 9.40 -10.75
C PHE A 142 2.41 8.86 -10.13
N PHE A 143 1.48 9.75 -9.77
CA PHE A 143 0.16 9.46 -9.19
C PHE A 143 -0.97 10.23 -9.87
N SER A 144 -0.68 10.93 -10.97
CA SER A 144 -1.63 11.68 -11.78
C SER A 144 -2.19 10.83 -12.91
N GLY A 145 -3.23 11.32 -13.56
CA GLY A 145 -3.90 10.61 -14.66
C GLY A 145 -4.73 9.39 -14.22
N GLY A 146 -5.34 8.74 -15.20
CA GLY A 146 -6.09 7.48 -15.03
C GLY A 146 -5.17 6.29 -14.76
N VAL A 147 -5.78 5.18 -14.35
CA VAL A 147 -5.12 3.88 -14.28
C VAL A 147 -5.28 3.20 -15.63
N ASP A 148 -4.19 2.70 -16.19
CA ASP A 148 -4.17 1.94 -17.43
C ASP A 148 -4.55 0.48 -17.13
N LEU A 149 -5.86 0.21 -17.16
CA LEU A 149 -6.41 -1.12 -16.94
C LEU A 149 -6.08 -2.07 -18.09
N GLU A 150 -5.99 -1.56 -19.33
CA GLU A 150 -5.65 -2.35 -20.50
C GLU A 150 -4.26 -3.01 -20.35
N THR A 151 -3.24 -2.23 -20.00
CA THR A 151 -1.89 -2.78 -19.78
C THR A 151 -1.86 -3.75 -18.61
N ILE A 152 -2.64 -3.55 -17.53
CA ILE A 152 -2.75 -4.54 -16.44
C ILE A 152 -3.33 -5.86 -16.98
N ALA A 153 -4.40 -5.81 -17.80
CA ALA A 153 -5.00 -6.98 -18.41
C ALA A 153 -4.02 -7.71 -19.34
N LEU A 154 -3.27 -6.98 -20.15
CA LEU A 154 -2.24 -7.56 -21.03
C LEU A 154 -1.14 -8.26 -20.23
N VAL A 155 -0.67 -7.68 -19.13
CA VAL A 155 0.28 -8.36 -18.23
C VAL A 155 -0.33 -9.63 -17.65
N LYS A 156 -1.60 -9.59 -17.18
CA LYS A 156 -2.28 -10.78 -16.66
C LYS A 156 -2.37 -11.90 -17.68
N GLN A 157 -2.62 -11.58 -18.94
CA GLN A 157 -2.66 -12.56 -20.04
C GLN A 157 -1.28 -13.10 -20.44
N ALA A 158 -0.23 -12.33 -20.16
CA ALA A 158 1.13 -12.63 -20.62
C ALA A 158 1.87 -13.61 -19.71
N VAL A 159 1.45 -13.80 -18.45
CA VAL A 159 2.12 -14.62 -17.43
C VAL A 159 1.19 -15.64 -16.82
N SER A 160 1.76 -16.70 -16.24
CA SER A 160 1.04 -17.79 -15.56
C SER A 160 0.94 -17.57 -14.06
N VAL A 161 1.89 -16.82 -13.49
CA VAL A 161 1.89 -16.50 -12.06
C VAL A 161 0.75 -15.54 -11.69
N PRO A 162 0.30 -15.53 -10.43
CA PRO A 162 -0.71 -14.58 -9.97
C PRO A 162 -0.32 -13.13 -10.21
N VAL A 163 -1.26 -12.33 -10.71
CA VAL A 163 -1.11 -10.89 -10.95
C VAL A 163 -2.05 -10.11 -10.04
N MET A 164 -1.48 -9.14 -9.29
CA MET A 164 -2.23 -8.21 -8.44
C MET A 164 -2.35 -6.86 -9.14
N GLY A 165 -3.59 -6.38 -9.31
CA GLY A 165 -3.85 -5.03 -9.80
C GLY A 165 -3.61 -3.97 -8.72
N ASN A 166 -3.02 -2.83 -9.09
CA ASN A 166 -2.77 -1.71 -8.18
C ASN A 166 -3.01 -0.37 -8.90
N GLY A 167 -3.54 0.60 -8.19
CA GLY A 167 -3.74 1.97 -8.65
C GLY A 167 -5.17 2.45 -8.47
N SER A 168 -5.34 3.62 -7.86
CA SER A 168 -6.62 4.33 -7.66
C SER A 168 -7.77 3.53 -7.04
N VAL A 169 -7.53 2.39 -6.42
CA VAL A 169 -8.54 1.67 -5.65
C VAL A 169 -8.79 2.42 -4.35
N LEU A 170 -9.80 3.30 -4.34
CA LEU A 170 -10.19 4.16 -3.22
C LEU A 170 -11.50 3.68 -2.58
N THR A 171 -12.34 3.02 -3.36
CA THR A 171 -13.62 2.47 -2.96
C THR A 171 -13.71 0.98 -3.32
N PRO A 172 -14.65 0.22 -2.74
CA PRO A 172 -14.93 -1.14 -3.20
C PRO A 172 -15.34 -1.23 -4.68
N PHE A 173 -16.00 -0.22 -5.21
CA PHE A 173 -16.41 -0.19 -6.62
C PHE A 173 -15.21 -0.08 -7.57
N ASP A 174 -14.21 0.75 -7.23
CA ASP A 174 -12.97 0.81 -8.02
C ASP A 174 -12.23 -0.55 -8.03
N ALA A 175 -12.34 -1.29 -6.94
CA ALA A 175 -11.77 -2.63 -6.82
C ALA A 175 -12.47 -3.64 -7.74
N ILE A 176 -13.80 -3.60 -7.76
CA ILE A 176 -14.64 -4.45 -8.62
C ILE A 176 -14.34 -4.14 -10.09
N GLU A 177 -14.35 -2.86 -10.47
CA GLU A 177 -14.01 -2.41 -11.82
C GLU A 177 -12.63 -2.94 -12.25
N MET A 178 -11.61 -2.83 -11.40
CA MET A 178 -10.28 -3.34 -11.73
C MET A 178 -10.27 -4.85 -11.93
N ILE A 179 -10.93 -5.62 -11.08
CA ILE A 179 -11.00 -7.10 -11.21
C ILE A 179 -11.72 -7.48 -12.49
N GLU A 180 -12.90 -6.91 -12.76
CA GLU A 180 -13.72 -7.25 -13.93
C GLU A 180 -13.05 -6.83 -15.24
N ALA A 181 -12.43 -5.66 -15.29
CA ALA A 181 -11.79 -5.15 -16.50
C ALA A 181 -10.46 -5.84 -16.83
N THR A 182 -9.76 -6.39 -15.83
CA THR A 182 -8.38 -6.87 -16.03
C THR A 182 -8.21 -8.37 -15.81
N GLY A 183 -9.13 -9.03 -15.12
CA GLY A 183 -9.04 -10.44 -14.76
C GLY A 183 -7.90 -10.77 -13.78
N VAL A 184 -7.39 -9.79 -13.02
CA VAL A 184 -6.33 -10.00 -12.02
C VAL A 184 -6.79 -10.92 -10.88
N ASP A 185 -5.84 -11.64 -10.28
CA ASP A 185 -6.10 -12.62 -9.22
C ASP A 185 -6.32 -11.98 -7.85
N GLY A 186 -5.95 -10.70 -7.72
CA GLY A 186 -6.12 -9.95 -6.48
C GLY A 186 -5.76 -8.49 -6.63
N LEU A 187 -5.80 -7.76 -5.52
CA LEU A 187 -5.56 -6.32 -5.50
C LEU A 187 -4.55 -5.92 -4.43
N MET A 188 -3.68 -4.97 -4.77
CA MET A 188 -2.88 -4.25 -3.80
C MET A 188 -3.46 -2.85 -3.58
N ILE A 189 -3.95 -2.58 -2.38
CA ILE A 189 -4.56 -1.30 -2.02
C ILE A 189 -3.57 -0.48 -1.19
N GLY A 190 -3.26 0.73 -1.63
CA GLY A 190 -2.38 1.66 -0.92
C GLY A 190 -3.19 2.80 -0.29
N ARG A 191 -3.23 3.95 -0.95
CA ARG A 191 -3.87 5.18 -0.44
C ARG A 191 -5.35 5.03 -0.07
N GLY A 192 -6.07 4.10 -0.70
CA GLY A 192 -7.48 3.84 -0.40
C GLY A 192 -7.73 3.25 0.99
N ALA A 193 -6.70 2.66 1.62
CA ALA A 193 -6.80 2.14 2.98
C ALA A 193 -6.55 3.21 4.06
N ILE A 194 -5.94 4.35 3.70
CA ILE A 194 -5.62 5.41 4.66
C ILE A 194 -6.91 6.10 5.12
N GLY A 195 -7.24 5.97 6.41
CA GLY A 195 -8.51 6.43 6.98
C GLY A 195 -9.73 5.59 6.59
N ASN A 196 -9.52 4.47 5.90
CA ASN A 196 -10.56 3.53 5.47
C ASN A 196 -10.08 2.07 5.51
N PRO A 197 -9.65 1.54 6.66
CA PRO A 197 -9.19 0.14 6.75
C PRO A 197 -10.30 -0.87 6.44
N TRP A 198 -11.55 -0.49 6.57
CA TRP A 198 -12.72 -1.34 6.26
C TRP A 198 -12.82 -1.73 4.78
N ILE A 199 -12.07 -1.06 3.88
CA ILE A 199 -12.06 -1.41 2.46
C ILE A 199 -11.72 -2.90 2.26
N PHE A 200 -10.79 -3.46 3.05
CA PHE A 200 -10.39 -4.86 2.96
C PHE A 200 -11.50 -5.82 3.40
N SER A 201 -12.13 -5.58 4.56
CA SER A 201 -13.21 -6.44 5.06
C SER A 201 -14.44 -6.40 4.16
N ARG A 202 -14.79 -5.21 3.65
CA ARG A 202 -15.93 -5.02 2.73
C ARG A 202 -15.69 -5.72 1.40
N LEU A 203 -14.49 -5.60 0.83
CA LEU A 203 -14.12 -6.32 -0.40
C LEU A 203 -14.10 -7.83 -0.21
N ASN A 204 -13.50 -8.31 0.89
CA ASN A 204 -13.48 -9.74 1.20
C ASN A 204 -14.90 -10.30 1.39
N HIS A 205 -15.82 -9.54 1.96
CA HIS A 205 -17.22 -9.95 2.07
C HIS A 205 -17.87 -10.03 0.69
N TRP A 206 -17.73 -8.98 -0.12
CA TRP A 206 -18.29 -8.96 -1.47
C TRP A 206 -17.75 -10.11 -2.34
N LEU A 207 -16.43 -10.35 -2.32
CA LEU A 207 -15.83 -11.48 -3.06
C LEU A 207 -16.39 -12.84 -2.67
N LYS A 208 -16.84 -13.00 -1.41
CA LYS A 208 -17.39 -14.26 -0.91
C LYS A 208 -18.90 -14.42 -1.16
N THR A 209 -19.65 -13.33 -1.13
CA THR A 209 -21.12 -13.35 -1.07
C THR A 209 -21.79 -12.67 -2.26
N GLY A 210 -21.06 -11.84 -3.01
CA GLY A 210 -21.62 -10.93 -4.02
C GLY A 210 -22.34 -9.72 -3.44
N GLU A 211 -22.43 -9.58 -2.11
CA GLU A 211 -23.13 -8.49 -1.44
C GLU A 211 -22.16 -7.49 -0.84
N MET A 212 -22.42 -6.19 -1.05
CA MET A 212 -21.59 -5.11 -0.50
C MET A 212 -22.11 -4.70 0.90
N PRO A 213 -21.31 -4.93 1.97
CA PRO A 213 -21.70 -4.51 3.31
C PRO A 213 -21.84 -3.00 3.41
N SER A 214 -22.68 -2.55 4.33
CA SER A 214 -22.79 -1.14 4.67
C SER A 214 -21.43 -0.52 5.05
N PRO A 215 -21.21 0.78 4.77
CA PRO A 215 -20.03 1.47 5.26
C PRO A 215 -20.03 1.51 6.80
N PRO A 216 -18.86 1.67 7.45
CA PRO A 216 -18.77 1.73 8.90
C PRO A 216 -19.58 2.89 9.47
N SER A 217 -20.25 2.64 10.60
CA SER A 217 -20.92 3.65 11.40
C SER A 217 -19.94 4.66 12.01
N LEU A 218 -20.44 5.78 12.51
CA LEU A 218 -19.59 6.77 13.19
C LEU A 218 -18.98 6.22 14.49
N ALA A 219 -19.71 5.35 15.19
CA ALA A 219 -19.21 4.68 16.38
C ALA A 219 -18.03 3.75 16.06
N GLU A 220 -18.13 2.94 15.00
CA GLU A 220 -17.04 2.09 14.54
C GLU A 220 -15.84 2.91 14.06
N LYS A 221 -16.06 4.05 13.41
CA LYS A 221 -14.97 4.97 13.01
C LYS A 221 -14.26 5.56 14.23
N LYS A 222 -15.01 6.01 15.23
CA LYS A 222 -14.44 6.53 16.48
C LYS A 222 -13.56 5.47 17.14
N GLU A 223 -14.08 4.26 17.34
CA GLU A 223 -13.31 3.18 17.99
C GLU A 223 -12.04 2.83 17.20
N MET A 224 -12.13 2.69 15.89
CA MET A 224 -10.96 2.41 15.04
C MET A 224 -9.90 3.50 15.14
N VAL A 225 -10.29 4.78 15.17
CA VAL A 225 -9.35 5.89 15.35
C VAL A 225 -8.64 5.80 16.70
N LEU A 226 -9.38 5.51 17.78
CA LEU A 226 -8.80 5.40 19.11
C LEU A 226 -7.87 4.19 19.23
N VAL A 227 -8.22 3.05 18.62
CA VAL A 227 -7.32 1.88 18.52
C VAL A 227 -6.04 2.27 17.77
N HIS A 228 -6.17 2.88 16.59
CA HIS A 228 -5.02 3.29 15.79
C HIS A 228 -4.09 4.27 16.52
N LEU A 229 -4.64 5.19 17.32
CA LEU A 229 -3.82 6.11 18.11
C LEU A 229 -3.08 5.40 19.24
N ARG A 230 -3.70 4.41 19.89
CA ARG A 230 -3.04 3.55 20.88
C ARG A 230 -1.90 2.76 20.26
N ASP A 231 -2.13 2.08 19.14
CA ASP A 231 -1.11 1.28 18.43
C ASP A 231 0.07 2.15 17.97
N LEU A 232 -0.21 3.36 17.46
CA LEU A 232 0.84 4.32 17.12
C LEU A 232 1.69 4.70 18.34
N THR A 233 1.06 4.85 19.52
CA THR A 233 1.76 5.22 20.75
C THR A 233 2.64 4.09 21.24
N GLU A 234 2.15 2.85 21.21
CA GLU A 234 2.89 1.66 21.59
C GLU A 234 4.09 1.42 20.65
N SER A 235 3.88 1.60 19.36
CA SER A 235 4.88 1.33 18.33
C SER A 235 5.97 2.41 18.23
N LEU A 236 5.60 3.70 18.32
CA LEU A 236 6.48 4.82 18.00
C LEU A 236 6.86 5.68 19.22
N GLY A 237 6.19 5.51 20.35
CA GLY A 237 6.25 6.40 21.50
C GLY A 237 5.45 7.69 21.31
N GLU A 238 5.06 8.33 22.41
CA GLU A 238 4.08 9.41 22.45
C GLU A 238 4.37 10.56 21.47
N ARG A 239 5.60 11.09 21.49
CA ARG A 239 5.98 12.25 20.64
C ARG A 239 5.79 11.96 19.14
N GLN A 240 6.19 10.78 18.69
CA GLN A 240 6.05 10.41 17.28
C GLN A 240 4.59 10.06 16.95
N ALA A 241 3.88 9.44 17.87
CA ALA A 241 2.45 9.14 17.71
C ALA A 241 1.64 10.43 17.47
N VAL A 242 1.88 11.49 18.26
CA VAL A 242 1.23 12.80 18.04
C VAL A 242 1.52 13.37 16.66
N LEU A 243 2.75 13.29 16.18
CA LEU A 243 3.11 13.80 14.85
C LEU A 243 2.49 12.97 13.72
N HIS A 244 2.52 11.65 13.84
CA HIS A 244 1.96 10.73 12.85
C HIS A 244 0.43 10.74 12.83
N SER A 245 -0.23 10.93 14.00
CA SER A 245 -1.69 10.99 14.10
C SER A 245 -2.31 12.05 13.21
N ARG A 246 -1.67 13.19 13.02
CA ARG A 246 -2.15 14.32 12.20
C ARG A 246 -2.55 13.90 10.79
N LYS A 247 -1.70 13.10 10.13
CA LYS A 247 -1.95 12.57 8.79
C LYS A 247 -3.14 11.59 8.79
N HIS A 248 -3.19 10.71 9.76
CA HIS A 248 -4.23 9.69 9.85
C HIS A 248 -5.59 10.30 10.20
N LEU A 249 -5.64 11.22 11.18
CA LEU A 249 -6.87 11.93 11.55
C LEU A 249 -7.41 12.76 10.39
N ALA A 250 -6.52 13.43 9.62
CA ALA A 250 -6.94 14.15 8.42
C ALA A 250 -7.61 13.23 7.38
N ALA A 251 -7.18 11.98 7.27
CA ALA A 251 -7.78 11.00 6.37
C ALA A 251 -9.11 10.46 6.92
N TYR A 252 -9.20 10.10 8.21
CA TYR A 252 -10.42 9.60 8.84
C TYR A 252 -11.56 10.62 8.86
N THR A 253 -11.22 11.92 8.95
CA THR A 253 -12.21 13.01 9.03
C THR A 253 -12.51 13.66 7.67
N LYS A 254 -11.90 13.17 6.60
CA LYS A 254 -12.12 13.69 5.24
C LYS A 254 -13.61 13.60 4.86
N GLY A 255 -14.17 14.73 4.39
CA GLY A 255 -15.56 14.82 3.96
C GLY A 255 -16.57 15.10 5.06
N PHE A 256 -16.16 15.17 6.33
CA PHE A 256 -17.04 15.58 7.42
C PHE A 256 -17.12 17.12 7.52
N PRO A 257 -18.27 17.67 7.94
CA PRO A 257 -18.36 19.06 8.40
C PRO A 257 -17.30 19.35 9.47
N ALA A 258 -16.84 20.58 9.57
CA ALA A 258 -15.81 21.02 10.52
C ALA A 258 -14.45 20.31 10.45
N SER A 259 -14.21 19.39 9.50
CA SER A 259 -12.94 18.66 9.39
C SER A 259 -11.71 19.55 9.19
N ALA A 260 -11.87 20.74 8.59
CA ALA A 260 -10.78 21.70 8.42
C ALA A 260 -10.36 22.33 9.78
N ALA A 261 -11.32 22.78 10.56
CA ALA A 261 -11.08 23.32 11.91
C ALA A 261 -10.50 22.25 12.84
N PHE A 262 -11.02 21.03 12.78
CA PHE A 262 -10.48 19.89 13.53
C PHE A 262 -9.00 19.62 13.20
N ARG A 263 -8.62 19.59 11.92
CA ARG A 263 -7.23 19.41 11.52
C ARG A 263 -6.31 20.54 12.02
N GLU A 264 -6.79 21.77 11.98
CA GLU A 264 -6.03 22.91 12.49
C GLU A 264 -5.81 22.78 14.01
N MET A 265 -6.82 22.40 14.75
CA MET A 265 -6.76 22.17 16.20
C MET A 265 -5.76 21.04 16.53
N VAL A 266 -5.87 19.88 15.89
CA VAL A 266 -5.00 18.71 16.12
C VAL A 266 -3.53 19.02 15.82
N ASN A 267 -3.26 19.89 14.85
CA ASN A 267 -1.89 20.28 14.55
C ASN A 267 -1.18 21.05 15.69
N ARG A 268 -1.94 21.61 16.64
CA ARG A 268 -1.43 22.37 17.79
C ARG A 268 -1.34 21.52 19.06
N ILE A 269 -1.95 20.34 19.09
CA ILE A 269 -1.93 19.44 20.25
C ILE A 269 -0.57 18.75 20.35
N GLU A 270 -0.03 18.65 21.57
CA GLU A 270 1.28 18.09 21.86
C GLU A 270 1.23 16.80 22.70
N SER A 271 0.07 16.44 23.29
CA SER A 271 -0.12 15.20 24.04
C SER A 271 -1.04 14.23 23.32
N ILE A 272 -0.76 12.94 23.43
CA ILE A 272 -1.60 11.93 22.76
C ILE A 272 -2.97 11.79 23.43
N SER A 273 -3.07 11.98 24.75
CA SER A 273 -4.35 11.97 25.46
C SER A 273 -5.29 13.04 24.91
N SER A 274 -4.79 14.26 24.73
CA SER A 274 -5.60 15.36 24.16
C SER A 274 -5.95 15.14 22.69
N VAL A 275 -5.08 14.45 21.90
CA VAL A 275 -5.41 14.04 20.53
C VAL A 275 -6.56 13.04 20.54
N MET A 276 -6.54 12.05 21.46
CA MET A 276 -7.58 11.02 21.57
C MET A 276 -8.92 11.63 22.02
N GLU A 277 -8.90 12.53 23.01
CA GLU A 277 -10.08 13.27 23.46
C GLU A 277 -10.71 14.07 22.32
N ALA A 278 -9.91 14.88 21.63
CA ALA A 278 -10.37 15.68 20.49
C ALA A 278 -10.95 14.82 19.36
N ALA A 279 -10.34 13.65 19.09
CA ALA A 279 -10.85 12.72 18.09
C ALA A 279 -12.20 12.11 18.53
N ALA A 280 -12.35 11.72 19.79
CA ALA A 280 -13.59 11.18 20.32
C ALA A 280 -14.73 12.22 20.24
N GLU A 281 -14.49 13.44 20.71
CA GLU A 281 -15.44 14.56 20.64
C GLU A 281 -15.87 14.88 19.21
N PHE A 282 -14.94 14.88 18.25
CA PHE A 282 -15.25 15.13 16.85
C PHE A 282 -16.28 14.12 16.29
N PHE A 283 -16.09 12.82 16.54
CA PHE A 283 -17.02 11.80 16.06
C PHE A 283 -18.34 11.77 16.83
N GLU A 284 -18.35 12.13 18.10
CA GLU A 284 -19.57 12.30 18.89
C GLU A 284 -20.41 13.46 18.34
N GLN A 285 -19.80 14.62 18.12
CA GLN A 285 -20.48 15.77 17.52
C GLN A 285 -21.01 15.44 16.12
N ALA A 286 -20.22 14.77 15.28
CA ALA A 286 -20.66 14.34 13.95
C ALA A 286 -21.86 13.38 14.01
N THR A 287 -22.01 12.61 15.09
CA THR A 287 -23.17 11.75 15.32
C THR A 287 -24.41 12.57 15.67
N LEU A 288 -24.28 13.54 16.56
CA LEU A 288 -25.37 14.46 16.96
C LEU A 288 -25.87 15.28 15.75
N ASP A 289 -24.96 15.81 14.95
CA ASP A 289 -25.29 16.58 13.76
C ASP A 289 -26.10 15.77 12.73
N ARG A 290 -25.78 14.47 12.57
CA ARG A 290 -26.56 13.59 11.69
C ARG A 290 -27.96 13.30 12.21
N VAL A 291 -28.11 13.11 13.51
CA VAL A 291 -29.41 12.87 14.14
C VAL A 291 -30.28 14.10 14.04
N SER A 292 -29.75 15.29 14.34
CA SER A 292 -30.48 16.56 14.25
C SER A 292 -30.83 16.94 12.80
N GLY A 293 -29.94 16.71 11.84
CA GLY A 293 -30.20 16.95 10.42
C GLY A 293 -31.25 16.01 9.82
N ALA A 294 -31.34 14.76 10.31
CA ALA A 294 -32.39 13.84 9.91
C ALA A 294 -33.79 14.24 10.47
N SER A 295 -33.84 14.92 11.60
CA SER A 295 -35.10 15.40 12.21
C SER A 295 -35.64 16.67 11.52
N GLY A 296 -34.76 17.46 10.87
CA GLY A 296 -35.17 18.70 10.19
C GLY A 296 -35.81 18.49 8.82
N GLY A 297 -35.70 17.28 8.23
CA GLY A 297 -36.28 16.96 6.91
C GLY A 297 -37.74 16.47 6.94
N LEU A 298 -38.37 16.30 8.08
CA LEU A 298 -39.76 15.80 8.24
C LEU A 298 -40.82 16.88 8.43
N HIS A 299 -40.45 18.18 8.39
CA HIS A 299 -41.39 19.29 8.56
C HIS A 299 -41.51 20.25 7.37
N ALA A 300 -41.19 19.80 6.15
CA ALA A 300 -41.44 20.58 4.95
C ALA A 300 -41.99 19.67 3.82
N ALA A 301 -43.28 19.39 3.92
CA ALA A 301 -44.12 18.92 2.78
C ALA A 301 -45.56 19.42 3.05
#